data_61ee1a536c83c80f210933b376f8891d
#
_entry.id   61ee1a536c83c80f210933b376f8891d
#
_cell.length_a   1.000
_cell.length_b   1.000
_cell.length_c   1.000
_cell.angle_alpha   90.00
_cell.angle_beta   90.00
_cell.angle_gamma   90.00
#
_symmetry.space_group_name_H-M   'P 1'
#
loop_
_entity.id
_entity.type
_entity.pdbx_description
1 polymer ?
#
loop_
_entity_poly.entity_id
_entity_poly.type
_entity_poly.pdbx_seq_one_letter_code
_entity_poly.pdbx_strand_id
1 'polypeptide(L)'
;SSPLVLLLCPLLTVLCAPLPWETMPDEELAKSYLKSFYNFREDNGSAVRRALSPLSQKLSEMQRFFGLEITGTLDPATLEVMRKPRCGVPDGKISAFSIFGDNLKWQKKNLTYRIENYSPDMSQAEVDQSIEMALQVWAGVTPLRFSRVFSGTADIMVSFGRQSHGDLYPFDGPQGTLAHAFAPAPGIGGDAHFDEDELFTFRSEEGYVLFLVAAHEFGHSLGLSHSSDPGALMFPIYTHSNPDSFVLPQDDVRGIQSLYGPNPEGPLGPGPEPPTTPDACDSKLVLDAVTTLRGEIYFFKGRFLWRRHTQSSIPQQSLIANFWPGAPDEIDAAVERRSSDRVFLFKDRQVWAFRGYDLVAGYPKSISSFGLPGAVKKVDAALLDEESGKMLFFVDRMLYSYDEATETLEPGFPQRVDRTFPDILGRVTAAFEYRGFAYIYSGPVMFEYSLGSKRLFRLLDNSYFLTCTRF
;
A
#
# COMPACT_ATOMS: atom_id res chain seq x y z
N SER A 1 -69.21 -24.64 -22.77
CA SER A 1 -68.04 -24.04 -23.47
C SER A 1 -67.45 -22.95 -22.63
N SER A 2 -66.41 -23.29 -21.87
CA SER A 2 -65.60 -22.34 -21.10
C SER A 2 -64.29 -22.10 -21.84
N PRO A 3 -63.79 -20.87 -21.94
CA PRO A 3 -62.51 -20.63 -22.55
C PRO A 3 -61.38 -20.83 -21.56
N LEU A 4 -60.40 -21.59 -21.99
CA LEU A 4 -59.13 -21.85 -21.32
C LEU A 4 -58.29 -20.60 -21.41
N VAL A 5 -58.05 -19.92 -20.30
CA VAL A 5 -57.09 -18.80 -20.19
C VAL A 5 -55.70 -19.41 -19.99
N LEU A 6 -54.89 -19.38 -21.04
CA LEU A 6 -53.44 -19.65 -20.97
C LEU A 6 -52.73 -18.47 -20.28
N LEU A 7 -52.33 -18.65 -19.04
CA LEU A 7 -51.42 -17.75 -18.34
C LEU A 7 -49.98 -17.96 -18.91
N LEU A 8 -49.57 -17.05 -19.77
CA LEU A 8 -48.16 -16.87 -20.16
C LEU A 8 -47.40 -16.31 -18.95
N CYS A 9 -46.62 -17.16 -18.29
CA CYS A 9 -45.65 -16.73 -17.30
C CYS A 9 -44.46 -16.11 -18.04
N PRO A 10 -44.13 -14.82 -17.84
CA PRO A 10 -42.92 -14.29 -18.43
C PRO A 10 -41.72 -14.91 -17.69
N LEU A 11 -40.87 -15.62 -18.42
CA LEU A 11 -39.53 -16.00 -17.98
C LEU A 11 -38.73 -14.72 -17.73
N LEU A 12 -38.73 -14.27 -16.49
CA LEU A 12 -37.72 -13.32 -15.99
C LEU A 12 -36.37 -14.03 -16.06
N THR A 13 -35.60 -13.77 -17.10
CA THR A 13 -34.16 -13.97 -17.06
C THR A 13 -33.60 -13.02 -16.02
N VAL A 14 -33.45 -13.53 -14.81
CA VAL A 14 -32.60 -12.86 -13.80
C VAL A 14 -31.20 -12.88 -14.38
N LEU A 15 -30.80 -11.79 -15.00
CA LEU A 15 -29.38 -11.51 -15.23
C LEU A 15 -28.74 -11.47 -13.84
N CYS A 16 -28.07 -12.55 -13.44
CA CYS A 16 -27.22 -12.54 -12.26
C CYS A 16 -26.15 -11.47 -12.49
N ALA A 17 -26.27 -10.35 -11.82
CA ALA A 17 -25.15 -9.43 -11.69
C ALA A 17 -23.96 -10.20 -11.09
N PRO A 18 -22.74 -9.96 -11.56
CA PRO A 18 -21.56 -10.57 -10.94
C PRO A 18 -21.54 -10.26 -9.45
N LEU A 19 -21.16 -11.25 -8.64
CA LEU A 19 -21.02 -11.06 -7.21
C LEU A 19 -19.90 -10.03 -6.95
N PRO A 20 -20.11 -9.09 -6.00
CA PRO A 20 -19.04 -8.19 -5.58
C PRO A 20 -17.79 -8.97 -5.14
N TRP A 21 -16.61 -8.46 -5.43
CA TRP A 21 -15.32 -9.08 -5.09
C TRP A 21 -15.23 -9.50 -3.61
N GLU A 22 -15.76 -8.69 -2.70
CA GLU A 22 -15.77 -8.99 -1.26
C GLU A 22 -16.53 -10.25 -0.87
N THR A 23 -17.60 -10.57 -1.58
CA THR A 23 -18.48 -11.72 -1.28
C THR A 23 -18.22 -12.92 -2.14
N MET A 24 -17.30 -12.81 -3.13
CA MET A 24 -16.95 -13.90 -4.03
C MET A 24 -16.19 -15.01 -3.27
N PRO A 25 -16.53 -16.30 -3.48
CA PRO A 25 -15.75 -17.41 -2.92
C PRO A 25 -14.29 -17.35 -3.35
N ASP A 26 -13.37 -17.71 -2.44
CA ASP A 26 -11.92 -17.54 -2.62
C ASP A 26 -11.39 -18.16 -3.91
N GLU A 27 -11.83 -19.36 -4.28
CA GLU A 27 -11.38 -20.03 -5.51
C GLU A 27 -11.89 -19.33 -6.77
N GLU A 28 -13.11 -18.83 -6.75
CA GLU A 28 -13.73 -18.10 -7.86
C GLU A 28 -13.06 -16.73 -8.03
N LEU A 29 -12.82 -16.03 -6.92
CA LEU A 29 -12.03 -14.79 -6.88
C LEU A 29 -10.64 -15.00 -7.51
N ALA A 30 -9.92 -16.04 -7.08
CA ALA A 30 -8.58 -16.32 -7.59
C ALA A 30 -8.58 -16.59 -9.09
N LYS A 31 -9.51 -17.39 -9.57
CA LYS A 31 -9.63 -17.69 -11.02
C LYS A 31 -9.97 -16.43 -11.82
N SER A 32 -10.90 -15.61 -11.34
CA SER A 32 -11.28 -14.35 -11.97
C SER A 32 -10.10 -13.38 -12.01
N TYR A 33 -9.44 -13.18 -10.88
CA TYR A 33 -8.26 -12.32 -10.75
C TYR A 33 -7.13 -12.74 -11.70
N LEU A 34 -6.79 -14.02 -11.72
CA LEU A 34 -5.72 -14.54 -12.58
C LEU A 34 -6.09 -14.52 -14.07
N LYS A 35 -7.38 -14.65 -14.42
CA LYS A 35 -7.86 -14.45 -15.80
C LYS A 35 -7.66 -13.00 -16.23
N SER A 36 -8.04 -12.04 -15.39
CA SER A 36 -7.96 -10.61 -15.70
C SER A 36 -6.53 -10.11 -15.78
N PHE A 37 -5.66 -10.50 -14.84
CA PHE A 37 -4.35 -9.85 -14.67
C PHE A 37 -3.15 -10.71 -15.07
N TYR A 38 -3.30 -12.05 -15.18
CA TYR A 38 -2.20 -12.98 -15.43
C TYR A 38 -2.44 -13.91 -16.62
N ASN A 39 -3.45 -13.62 -17.45
CA ASN A 39 -3.79 -14.41 -18.64
C ASN A 39 -3.98 -15.91 -18.32
N PHE A 40 -4.60 -16.21 -17.18
CA PHE A 40 -4.94 -17.59 -16.82
C PHE A 40 -6.03 -18.13 -17.73
N ARG A 41 -5.85 -19.36 -18.24
CA ARG A 41 -6.84 -20.10 -19.01
C ARG A 41 -7.07 -21.45 -18.37
N GLU A 42 -8.32 -21.84 -18.21
CA GLU A 42 -8.68 -23.17 -17.74
C GLU A 42 -8.37 -24.18 -18.84
N ASP A 43 -7.60 -25.22 -18.51
CA ASP A 43 -7.32 -26.32 -19.44
C ASP A 43 -8.57 -27.20 -19.58
N ASN A 44 -9.21 -27.18 -20.74
CA ASN A 44 -10.26 -28.12 -21.11
C ASN A 44 -9.64 -29.46 -21.53
N GLY A 45 -9.05 -30.20 -20.59
CA GLY A 45 -8.87 -31.64 -20.68
C GLY A 45 -7.73 -32.21 -21.53
N SER A 46 -6.50 -31.73 -21.38
CA SER A 46 -5.31 -32.49 -21.81
C SER A 46 -4.45 -32.85 -20.61
N ALA A 47 -4.59 -34.06 -20.13
CA ALA A 47 -3.82 -34.64 -19.03
C ALA A 47 -2.38 -34.96 -19.47
N VAL A 48 -1.61 -33.97 -19.85
CA VAL A 48 -0.15 -34.07 -19.85
C VAL A 48 0.30 -33.82 -18.42
N ARG A 49 1.04 -34.74 -17.79
CA ARG A 49 1.67 -34.60 -16.48
C ARG A 49 2.60 -33.40 -16.52
N ARG A 50 2.10 -32.21 -16.17
CA ARG A 50 2.92 -31.04 -15.85
C ARG A 50 3.29 -31.11 -14.38
N ALA A 51 4.52 -30.72 -14.04
CA ALA A 51 5.01 -30.72 -12.66
C ALA A 51 4.18 -29.82 -11.72
N LEU A 52 3.57 -28.76 -12.27
CA LEU A 52 2.67 -27.83 -11.57
C LEU A 52 1.41 -27.59 -12.38
N SER A 53 0.26 -27.40 -11.71
CA SER A 53 -0.97 -27.03 -12.40
C SER A 53 -0.87 -25.62 -12.99
N PRO A 54 -1.60 -25.29 -14.07
CA PRO A 54 -1.63 -23.95 -14.64
C PRO A 54 -2.03 -22.88 -13.60
N LEU A 55 -2.95 -23.21 -12.70
CA LEU A 55 -3.37 -22.34 -11.60
C LEU A 55 -2.20 -22.05 -10.65
N SER A 56 -1.47 -23.09 -10.23
CA SER A 56 -0.30 -22.95 -9.33
C SER A 56 0.80 -22.11 -9.96
N GLN A 57 1.03 -22.23 -11.26
CA GLN A 57 2.00 -21.40 -11.99
C GLN A 57 1.61 -19.94 -11.96
N LYS A 58 0.33 -19.61 -12.21
CA LYS A 58 -0.16 -18.22 -12.21
C LYS A 58 -0.22 -17.62 -10.81
N LEU A 59 -0.54 -18.42 -9.80
CA LEU A 59 -0.41 -18.00 -8.40
C LEU A 59 1.04 -17.66 -8.08
N SER A 60 2.00 -18.48 -8.49
CA SER A 60 3.43 -18.21 -8.27
C SER A 60 3.92 -16.96 -9.00
N GLU A 61 3.41 -16.67 -10.21
CA GLU A 61 3.71 -15.43 -10.94
C GLU A 61 3.21 -14.19 -10.17
N MET A 62 1.95 -14.24 -9.72
CA MET A 62 1.35 -13.17 -8.91
C MET A 62 2.08 -12.97 -7.59
N GLN A 63 2.31 -14.04 -6.84
CA GLN A 63 3.04 -14.00 -5.57
C GLN A 63 4.43 -13.37 -5.72
N ARG A 64 5.14 -13.73 -6.78
CA ARG A 64 6.45 -13.14 -7.09
C ARG A 64 6.35 -11.65 -7.39
N PHE A 65 5.34 -11.24 -8.17
CA PHE A 65 5.13 -9.83 -8.52
C PHE A 65 4.89 -8.96 -7.27
N PHE A 66 4.07 -9.46 -6.35
CA PHE A 66 3.73 -8.75 -5.10
C PHE A 66 4.71 -8.98 -3.95
N GLY A 67 5.84 -9.66 -4.18
CA GLY A 67 6.83 -9.94 -3.15
C GLY A 67 6.33 -10.85 -2.03
N LEU A 68 5.32 -11.68 -2.32
CA LEU A 68 4.78 -12.68 -1.39
C LEU A 68 5.66 -13.94 -1.38
N GLU A 69 5.47 -14.78 -0.37
CA GLU A 69 6.03 -16.12 -0.41
C GLU A 69 5.47 -16.90 -1.59
N ILE A 70 6.37 -17.53 -2.38
CA ILE A 70 6.00 -18.22 -3.61
C ILE A 70 5.56 -19.65 -3.27
N THR A 71 4.33 -19.78 -2.79
CA THR A 71 3.75 -21.08 -2.40
C THR A 71 3.09 -21.81 -3.58
N GLY A 72 2.69 -21.08 -4.61
CA GLY A 72 1.88 -21.60 -5.71
C GLY A 72 0.49 -22.07 -5.27
N THR A 73 0.06 -21.68 -4.07
CA THR A 73 -1.25 -22.02 -3.48
C THR A 73 -2.01 -20.75 -3.10
N LEU A 74 -3.32 -20.88 -2.93
CA LEU A 74 -4.19 -19.80 -2.53
C LEU A 74 -4.15 -19.66 -1.00
N ASP A 75 -3.10 -19.03 -0.50
CA ASP A 75 -2.91 -18.73 0.91
C ASP A 75 -3.56 -17.40 1.34
N PRO A 76 -3.69 -17.14 2.66
CA PRO A 76 -4.34 -15.93 3.16
C PRO A 76 -3.69 -14.62 2.68
N ALA A 77 -2.35 -14.57 2.58
CA ALA A 77 -1.64 -13.38 2.12
C ALA A 77 -1.93 -13.09 0.62
N THR A 78 -2.02 -14.14 -0.18
CA THR A 78 -2.40 -14.04 -1.59
C THR A 78 -3.82 -13.53 -1.75
N LEU A 79 -4.77 -14.08 -0.98
CA LEU A 79 -6.18 -13.64 -0.98
C LEU A 79 -6.33 -12.19 -0.53
N GLU A 80 -5.59 -11.77 0.49
CA GLU A 80 -5.59 -10.39 0.98
C GLU A 80 -5.23 -9.41 -0.14
N VAL A 81 -4.21 -9.71 -0.92
CA VAL A 81 -3.80 -8.90 -2.07
C VAL A 81 -4.87 -8.89 -3.17
N MET A 82 -5.46 -10.04 -3.49
CA MET A 82 -6.49 -10.16 -4.53
C MET A 82 -7.76 -9.36 -4.23
N ARG A 83 -8.05 -9.11 -2.94
CA ARG A 83 -9.25 -8.35 -2.51
C ARG A 83 -9.06 -6.85 -2.49
N LYS A 84 -7.83 -6.35 -2.71
CA LYS A 84 -7.54 -4.90 -2.67
C LYS A 84 -7.98 -4.21 -3.96
N PRO A 85 -8.54 -2.97 -3.86
CA PRO A 85 -8.86 -2.14 -5.02
C PRO A 85 -7.60 -1.87 -5.85
N ARG A 86 -7.73 -1.93 -7.17
CA ARG A 86 -6.59 -1.85 -8.06
C ARG A 86 -6.91 -1.30 -9.44
N CYS A 87 -5.86 -1.00 -10.19
CA CYS A 87 -5.91 -0.73 -11.62
C CYS A 87 -6.25 -2.02 -12.42
N GLY A 88 -7.07 -1.86 -13.47
CA GLY A 88 -7.54 -2.93 -14.34
C GLY A 88 -6.53 -3.40 -15.40
N VAL A 89 -5.40 -2.72 -15.55
CA VAL A 89 -4.35 -3.14 -16.49
C VAL A 89 -3.68 -4.44 -15.98
N PRO A 90 -3.39 -5.42 -16.87
CA PRO A 90 -2.68 -6.64 -16.49
C PRO A 90 -1.28 -6.37 -15.94
N ASP A 91 -0.84 -7.23 -15.00
CA ASP A 91 0.50 -7.15 -14.44
C ASP A 91 1.55 -7.65 -15.44
N GLY A 92 2.59 -6.86 -15.65
CA GLY A 92 3.65 -7.13 -16.59
C GLY A 92 4.79 -7.98 -16.03
N LYS A 93 5.96 -7.90 -16.65
CA LYS A 93 7.19 -8.54 -16.16
C LYS A 93 7.63 -7.88 -14.86
N ILE A 94 8.21 -8.71 -13.96
CA ILE A 94 8.74 -8.24 -12.68
C ILE A 94 9.95 -7.36 -12.93
N SER A 95 9.79 -6.06 -12.66
CA SER A 95 10.88 -5.09 -12.57
C SER A 95 10.45 -3.93 -11.69
N ALA A 96 11.40 -3.21 -11.11
CA ALA A 96 11.10 -2.04 -10.31
C ALA A 96 10.21 -1.11 -11.12
N PHE A 97 10.61 -0.60 -12.25
CA PHE A 97 9.69 0.00 -13.23
C PHE A 97 9.56 -0.89 -14.47
N SER A 98 8.42 -0.84 -15.14
CA SER A 98 8.15 -1.57 -16.37
C SER A 98 7.58 -0.65 -17.44
N ILE A 99 7.86 -0.99 -18.71
CA ILE A 99 7.32 -0.31 -19.88
C ILE A 99 6.57 -1.31 -20.75
N PHE A 100 5.53 -0.86 -21.46
CA PHE A 100 4.80 -1.67 -22.41
C PHE A 100 5.67 -1.97 -23.66
N GLY A 101 6.24 -3.16 -23.74
CA GLY A 101 6.99 -3.63 -24.92
C GLY A 101 8.13 -2.71 -25.37
N ASP A 102 8.76 -3.08 -26.48
CA ASP A 102 9.80 -2.25 -27.08
C ASP A 102 9.16 -1.05 -27.82
N ASN A 103 9.28 0.15 -27.23
CA ASN A 103 8.94 1.44 -27.85
C ASN A 103 7.47 1.87 -27.93
N LEU A 104 6.56 1.39 -27.06
CA LEU A 104 5.22 1.95 -26.95
C LEU A 104 5.27 3.30 -26.20
N LYS A 105 5.63 4.37 -26.92
CA LYS A 105 5.66 5.74 -26.39
C LYS A 105 5.17 6.73 -27.45
N TRP A 106 4.69 7.87 -27.01
CA TRP A 106 4.36 8.96 -27.90
C TRP A 106 5.60 9.49 -28.60
N GLN A 107 5.49 9.73 -29.93
CA GLN A 107 6.59 10.28 -30.73
C GLN A 107 6.63 11.82 -30.72
N LYS A 108 5.60 12.44 -30.12
CA LYS A 108 5.48 13.89 -29.96
C LYS A 108 5.47 14.27 -28.47
N LYS A 109 5.90 15.47 -28.15
CA LYS A 109 6.00 15.97 -26.76
C LYS A 109 4.74 16.73 -26.32
N ASN A 110 4.02 17.34 -27.26
CA ASN A 110 2.79 18.06 -27.00
C ASN A 110 1.62 17.13 -27.25
N LEU A 111 0.92 16.78 -26.17
CA LEU A 111 -0.23 15.88 -26.17
C LEU A 111 -1.49 16.65 -25.84
N THR A 112 -2.58 16.26 -26.45
CA THR A 112 -3.91 16.81 -26.13
C THR A 112 -4.69 15.83 -25.29
N TYR A 113 -5.54 16.34 -24.42
CA TYR A 113 -6.49 15.51 -23.67
C TYR A 113 -7.89 16.12 -23.70
N ARG A 114 -8.90 15.26 -23.57
CA ARG A 114 -10.31 15.65 -23.52
C ARG A 114 -11.05 14.83 -22.49
N ILE A 115 -11.81 15.51 -21.63
CA ILE A 115 -12.75 14.87 -20.70
C ILE A 115 -14.10 14.78 -21.44
N GLU A 116 -14.56 13.54 -21.69
CA GLU A 116 -15.78 13.28 -22.46
C GLU A 116 -17.05 13.44 -21.62
N ASN A 117 -16.98 13.00 -20.37
CA ASN A 117 -18.06 13.05 -19.41
C ASN A 117 -17.53 13.20 -17.98
N TYR A 118 -18.40 13.31 -17.00
CA TYR A 118 -18.04 13.59 -15.61
C TYR A 118 -18.73 12.61 -14.67
N SER A 119 -18.04 12.24 -13.60
CA SER A 119 -18.63 11.51 -12.47
C SER A 119 -19.60 12.41 -11.71
N PRO A 120 -20.77 11.90 -11.28
CA PRO A 120 -21.71 12.64 -10.43
C PRO A 120 -21.21 12.80 -8.98
N ASP A 121 -20.16 12.07 -8.57
CA ASP A 121 -19.62 12.10 -7.21
C ASP A 121 -18.91 13.42 -6.86
N MET A 122 -18.45 14.12 -7.89
CA MET A 122 -17.64 15.33 -7.76
C MET A 122 -18.20 16.44 -8.65
N SER A 123 -17.93 17.69 -8.29
CA SER A 123 -18.18 18.81 -9.20
C SER A 123 -17.28 18.71 -10.44
N GLN A 124 -17.74 19.25 -11.58
CA GLN A 124 -16.93 19.28 -12.80
C GLN A 124 -15.58 20.00 -12.59
N ALA A 125 -15.56 21.05 -11.78
CA ALA A 125 -14.33 21.78 -11.47
C ALA A 125 -13.32 20.91 -10.69
N GLU A 126 -13.78 20.08 -9.76
CA GLU A 126 -12.92 19.14 -9.01
C GLU A 126 -12.40 18.03 -9.91
N VAL A 127 -13.22 17.49 -10.81
CA VAL A 127 -12.76 16.52 -11.83
C VAL A 127 -11.72 17.16 -12.73
N ASP A 128 -12.01 18.33 -13.29
CA ASP A 128 -11.08 19.08 -14.16
C ASP A 128 -9.74 19.31 -13.47
N GLN A 129 -9.75 19.76 -12.22
CA GLN A 129 -8.55 20.00 -11.44
C GLN A 129 -7.79 18.70 -11.16
N SER A 130 -8.47 17.62 -10.80
CA SER A 130 -7.86 16.30 -10.52
C SER A 130 -7.14 15.76 -11.76
N ILE A 131 -7.77 15.83 -12.94
CA ILE A 131 -7.19 15.37 -14.21
C ILE A 131 -5.99 16.24 -14.61
N GLU A 132 -6.10 17.56 -14.50
CA GLU A 132 -5.00 18.47 -14.80
C GLU A 132 -3.80 18.23 -13.87
N MET A 133 -4.02 18.15 -12.56
CA MET A 133 -2.96 17.84 -11.59
C MET A 133 -2.28 16.50 -11.89
N ALA A 134 -3.04 15.47 -12.25
CA ALA A 134 -2.53 14.15 -12.58
C ALA A 134 -1.61 14.17 -13.81
N LEU A 135 -1.94 14.92 -14.85
CA LEU A 135 -1.08 15.13 -16.00
C LEU A 135 0.18 15.96 -15.68
N GLN A 136 0.04 16.97 -14.79
CA GLN A 136 1.16 17.81 -14.37
C GLN A 136 2.23 17.04 -13.58
N VAL A 137 1.86 15.98 -12.86
CA VAL A 137 2.82 15.08 -12.20
C VAL A 137 3.87 14.57 -13.19
N TRP A 138 3.45 14.13 -14.38
CA TRP A 138 4.32 13.61 -15.43
C TRP A 138 5.02 14.73 -16.22
N ALA A 139 4.33 15.84 -16.47
CA ALA A 139 4.91 17.00 -17.14
C ALA A 139 6.07 17.62 -16.33
N GLY A 140 5.97 17.59 -15.01
CA GLY A 140 7.01 18.13 -14.12
C GLY A 140 8.37 17.45 -14.25
N VAL A 141 8.41 16.17 -14.61
CA VAL A 141 9.63 15.36 -14.66
C VAL A 141 10.09 14.99 -16.07
N THR A 142 9.32 15.36 -17.11
CA THR A 142 9.58 15.02 -18.52
C THR A 142 9.45 16.24 -19.43
N PRO A 143 9.89 16.16 -20.70
CA PRO A 143 9.61 17.19 -21.69
C PRO A 143 8.16 17.19 -22.23
N LEU A 144 7.28 16.33 -21.73
CA LEU A 144 5.88 16.27 -22.16
C LEU A 144 5.10 17.49 -21.70
N ARG A 145 4.19 17.96 -22.56
CA ARG A 145 3.26 19.06 -22.27
C ARG A 145 1.86 18.65 -22.70
N PHE A 146 0.87 18.99 -21.86
CA PHE A 146 -0.52 18.59 -22.04
C PHE A 146 -1.41 19.81 -22.26
N SER A 147 -2.26 19.76 -23.29
CA SER A 147 -3.22 20.81 -23.60
C SER A 147 -4.63 20.24 -23.68
N ARG A 148 -5.57 20.85 -22.98
CA ARG A 148 -6.96 20.44 -23.01
C ARG A 148 -7.62 20.89 -24.30
N VAL A 149 -8.43 20.01 -24.89
CA VAL A 149 -9.37 20.31 -25.97
C VAL A 149 -10.80 19.99 -25.54
N PHE A 150 -11.77 20.71 -26.06
CA PHE A 150 -13.16 20.60 -25.65
C PHE A 150 -14.06 19.97 -26.71
N SER A 151 -13.52 19.68 -27.87
CA SER A 151 -14.22 19.03 -28.99
C SER A 151 -13.27 18.24 -29.85
N GLY A 152 -13.79 17.32 -30.64
CA GLY A 152 -12.98 16.43 -31.47
C GLY A 152 -12.26 15.34 -30.68
N THR A 153 -11.37 14.63 -31.34
CA THR A 153 -10.55 13.56 -30.73
C THR A 153 -9.25 14.15 -30.22
N ALA A 154 -8.92 13.85 -28.97
CA ALA A 154 -7.63 14.16 -28.37
C ALA A 154 -6.69 12.94 -28.42
N ASP A 155 -5.43 13.11 -28.03
CA ASP A 155 -4.49 12.00 -27.87
C ASP A 155 -4.86 11.11 -26.68
N ILE A 156 -5.40 11.70 -25.62
CA ILE A 156 -5.87 11.02 -24.42
C ILE A 156 -7.33 11.40 -24.19
N MET A 157 -8.24 10.46 -24.39
CA MET A 157 -9.64 10.62 -24.05
C MET A 157 -9.87 10.10 -22.63
N VAL A 158 -10.59 10.88 -21.83
CA VAL A 158 -10.90 10.59 -20.43
C VAL A 158 -12.39 10.40 -20.28
N SER A 159 -12.83 9.23 -19.82
CA SER A 159 -14.23 8.92 -19.66
C SER A 159 -14.52 8.13 -18.38
N PHE A 160 -15.74 8.31 -17.88
CA PHE A 160 -16.33 7.56 -16.78
C PHE A 160 -17.39 6.63 -17.35
N GLY A 161 -17.34 5.35 -16.99
CA GLY A 161 -18.28 4.35 -17.50
C GLY A 161 -18.51 3.22 -16.51
N ARG A 162 -19.60 2.48 -16.72
CA ARG A 162 -19.99 1.33 -15.88
C ARG A 162 -19.94 0.06 -16.69
N GLN A 163 -19.49 -1.02 -16.10
CA GLN A 163 -19.49 -2.34 -16.74
C GLN A 163 -18.99 -2.28 -18.19
N SER A 164 -19.84 -2.63 -19.17
CA SER A 164 -19.51 -2.54 -20.60
C SER A 164 -19.63 -1.09 -21.06
N HIS A 165 -18.52 -0.43 -21.37
CA HIS A 165 -18.45 1.02 -21.62
C HIS A 165 -17.78 1.41 -22.95
N GLY A 166 -17.77 0.46 -23.90
CA GLY A 166 -17.36 0.75 -25.29
C GLY A 166 -15.99 0.19 -25.67
N ASP A 167 -15.30 -0.47 -24.77
CA ASP A 167 -14.10 -1.25 -25.02
C ASP A 167 -14.31 -2.76 -24.75
N LEU A 168 -13.24 -3.54 -24.79
CA LEU A 168 -13.27 -4.99 -24.56
C LEU A 168 -13.00 -5.39 -23.10
N TYR A 169 -12.88 -4.41 -22.21
CA TYR A 169 -12.48 -4.60 -20.80
C TYR A 169 -13.57 -4.05 -19.87
N PRO A 170 -14.68 -4.75 -19.68
CA PRO A 170 -15.77 -4.27 -18.84
C PRO A 170 -15.32 -4.14 -17.39
N PHE A 171 -15.83 -3.13 -16.71
CA PHE A 171 -15.65 -2.96 -15.27
C PHE A 171 -16.48 -3.98 -14.48
N ASP A 172 -16.08 -4.20 -13.24
CA ASP A 172 -16.59 -5.25 -12.36
C ASP A 172 -17.63 -4.76 -11.33
N GLY A 173 -17.95 -3.46 -11.33
CA GLY A 173 -18.85 -2.83 -10.35
C GLY A 173 -18.11 -2.34 -9.11
N PRO A 174 -18.81 -2.01 -8.02
CA PRO A 174 -18.20 -1.42 -6.84
C PRO A 174 -17.07 -2.27 -6.28
N GLN A 175 -15.93 -1.63 -6.01
CA GLN A 175 -14.69 -2.24 -5.59
C GLN A 175 -14.03 -3.11 -6.68
N GLY A 176 -12.81 -3.59 -6.43
CA GLY A 176 -12.05 -4.34 -7.44
C GLY A 176 -11.28 -3.41 -8.37
N THR A 177 -11.71 -3.30 -9.63
CA THR A 177 -11.05 -2.49 -10.66
C THR A 177 -11.55 -1.05 -10.64
N LEU A 178 -10.66 -0.10 -10.34
CA LEU A 178 -11.02 1.33 -10.23
C LEU A 178 -11.03 2.06 -11.58
N ALA A 179 -10.11 1.70 -12.46
CA ALA A 179 -9.87 2.33 -13.73
C ALA A 179 -8.93 1.47 -14.58
N HIS A 180 -8.81 1.78 -15.86
CA HIS A 180 -7.76 1.27 -16.73
C HIS A 180 -7.40 2.28 -17.81
N ALA A 181 -6.21 2.15 -18.38
CA ALA A 181 -5.77 2.95 -19.50
C ALA A 181 -5.01 2.13 -20.54
N PHE A 182 -4.93 2.67 -21.75
CA PHE A 182 -4.29 2.02 -22.89
C PHE A 182 -2.92 2.63 -23.16
N ALA A 183 -1.95 1.79 -23.48
CA ALA A 183 -0.63 2.24 -23.91
C ALA A 183 -0.71 3.11 -25.17
N PRO A 184 0.29 3.98 -25.42
CA PRO A 184 0.33 4.81 -26.63
C PRO A 184 0.19 4.00 -27.92
N ALA A 185 -0.88 4.26 -28.67
CA ALA A 185 -1.19 3.61 -29.95
C ALA A 185 -2.22 4.47 -30.70
N PRO A 186 -2.43 4.24 -32.02
CA PRO A 186 -3.54 4.84 -32.75
C PRO A 186 -4.92 4.38 -32.20
N GLY A 187 -5.92 5.23 -32.33
CA GLY A 187 -7.31 4.94 -31.92
C GLY A 187 -7.48 5.10 -30.41
N ILE A 188 -7.82 4.03 -29.71
CA ILE A 188 -8.04 4.01 -28.26
C ILE A 188 -6.74 4.12 -27.43
N GLY A 189 -5.58 4.05 -28.10
CA GLY A 189 -4.29 4.17 -27.42
C GLY A 189 -4.15 5.50 -26.70
N GLY A 190 -3.75 5.45 -25.43
CA GLY A 190 -3.64 6.60 -24.54
C GLY A 190 -4.91 6.91 -23.73
N ASP A 191 -6.06 6.37 -24.09
CA ASP A 191 -7.33 6.64 -23.40
C ASP A 191 -7.34 6.07 -21.99
N ALA A 192 -8.01 6.78 -21.07
CA ALA A 192 -8.16 6.39 -19.67
C ALA A 192 -9.63 6.35 -19.30
N HIS A 193 -10.07 5.21 -18.78
CA HIS A 193 -11.45 4.94 -18.39
C HIS A 193 -11.53 4.69 -16.89
N PHE A 194 -12.51 5.32 -16.24
CA PHE A 194 -12.74 5.27 -14.80
C PHE A 194 -14.06 4.57 -14.50
N ASP A 195 -14.06 3.64 -13.54
CA ASP A 195 -15.29 2.94 -13.15
C ASP A 195 -16.23 3.85 -12.36
N GLU A 196 -17.36 4.19 -12.97
CA GLU A 196 -18.38 5.04 -12.39
C GLU A 196 -19.19 4.34 -11.27
N ASP A 197 -18.98 3.07 -11.03
CA ASP A 197 -19.53 2.36 -9.87
C ASP A 197 -18.69 2.58 -8.60
N GLU A 198 -17.51 3.20 -8.73
CA GLU A 198 -16.65 3.58 -7.62
C GLU A 198 -16.96 4.98 -7.11
N LEU A 199 -16.72 5.21 -5.81
CA LEU A 199 -16.85 6.53 -5.20
C LEU A 199 -15.56 7.33 -5.38
N PHE A 200 -15.54 8.25 -6.34
CA PHE A 200 -14.42 9.16 -6.53
C PHE A 200 -14.54 10.40 -5.66
N THR A 201 -13.41 10.85 -5.11
CA THR A 201 -13.33 12.01 -4.24
C THR A 201 -12.23 12.97 -4.65
N PHE A 202 -12.33 14.21 -4.20
CA PHE A 202 -11.30 15.22 -4.43
C PHE A 202 -10.15 15.11 -3.42
N ARG A 203 -10.46 14.89 -2.13
CA ARG A 203 -9.47 14.80 -1.03
C ARG A 203 -9.87 13.86 0.11
N SER A 204 -11.06 13.27 0.08
CA SER A 204 -11.56 12.45 1.18
C SER A 204 -10.84 11.11 1.23
N GLU A 205 -10.63 10.60 2.43
CA GLU A 205 -10.18 9.23 2.68
C GLU A 205 -11.31 8.21 2.48
N GLU A 206 -12.57 8.67 2.49
CA GLU A 206 -13.72 7.83 2.14
C GLU A 206 -13.86 7.80 0.62
N GLY A 207 -13.61 6.65 0.01
CA GLY A 207 -13.58 6.47 -1.44
C GLY A 207 -12.17 6.61 -2.02
N TYR A 208 -12.09 6.94 -3.31
CA TYR A 208 -10.83 6.97 -4.07
C TYR A 208 -10.54 8.38 -4.56
N VAL A 209 -9.38 8.90 -4.20
CA VAL A 209 -8.96 10.24 -4.64
C VAL A 209 -8.69 10.19 -6.14
N LEU A 210 -9.54 10.86 -6.93
CA LEU A 210 -9.48 10.82 -8.40
C LEU A 210 -8.11 11.20 -8.95
N PHE A 211 -7.46 12.20 -8.36
CA PHE A 211 -6.11 12.62 -8.73
C PHE A 211 -5.12 11.45 -8.71
N LEU A 212 -5.12 10.62 -7.65
CA LEU A 212 -4.18 9.50 -7.50
C LEU A 212 -4.46 8.39 -8.52
N VAL A 213 -5.72 8.05 -8.72
CA VAL A 213 -6.12 7.06 -9.72
C VAL A 213 -5.77 7.56 -11.12
N ALA A 214 -6.10 8.81 -11.44
CA ALA A 214 -5.79 9.39 -12.74
C ALA A 214 -4.29 9.51 -13.01
N ALA A 215 -3.49 9.92 -12.00
CA ALA A 215 -2.04 9.98 -12.15
C ALA A 215 -1.44 8.60 -12.47
N HIS A 216 -1.93 7.54 -11.84
CA HIS A 216 -1.55 6.16 -12.15
C HIS A 216 -1.95 5.80 -13.60
N GLU A 217 -3.21 5.99 -13.98
CA GLU A 217 -3.70 5.63 -15.31
C GLU A 217 -2.97 6.39 -16.42
N PHE A 218 -2.64 7.66 -16.20
CA PHE A 218 -1.84 8.41 -17.17
C PHE A 218 -0.40 7.91 -17.31
N GLY A 219 0.16 7.27 -16.28
CA GLY A 219 1.41 6.53 -16.44
C GLY A 219 1.29 5.46 -17.53
N HIS A 220 0.19 4.71 -17.56
CA HIS A 220 -0.12 3.76 -18.63
C HIS A 220 -0.34 4.46 -19.98
N SER A 221 -1.13 5.52 -20.00
CA SER A 221 -1.37 6.35 -21.20
C SER A 221 -0.06 6.86 -21.82
N LEU A 222 1.01 6.96 -21.04
CA LEU A 222 2.33 7.41 -21.46
C LEU A 222 3.31 6.27 -21.75
N GLY A 223 2.95 5.01 -21.49
CA GLY A 223 3.75 3.84 -21.86
C GLY A 223 4.37 3.07 -20.69
N LEU A 224 4.06 3.40 -19.45
CA LEU A 224 4.49 2.62 -18.29
C LEU A 224 3.55 1.44 -18.03
N SER A 225 4.12 0.29 -17.72
CA SER A 225 3.40 -0.86 -17.12
C SER A 225 3.41 -0.75 -15.60
N HIS A 226 2.73 -1.69 -14.93
CA HIS A 226 2.81 -1.80 -13.48
C HIS A 226 4.24 -2.02 -12.99
N SER A 227 4.58 -1.37 -11.88
CA SER A 227 5.81 -1.60 -11.12
C SER A 227 5.56 -2.63 -10.01
N SER A 228 6.57 -3.44 -9.72
CA SER A 228 6.57 -4.33 -8.55
C SER A 228 7.07 -3.64 -7.27
N ASP A 229 7.51 -2.38 -7.35
CA ASP A 229 7.89 -1.56 -6.19
C ASP A 229 6.63 -1.09 -5.45
N PRO A 230 6.39 -1.52 -4.20
CA PRO A 230 5.19 -1.13 -3.46
C PRO A 230 5.09 0.36 -3.14
N GLY A 231 6.18 1.11 -3.27
CA GLY A 231 6.21 2.56 -3.09
C GLY A 231 5.96 3.36 -4.36
N ALA A 232 5.92 2.72 -5.53
CA ALA A 232 5.69 3.39 -6.80
C ALA A 232 4.22 3.80 -6.98
N LEU A 233 4.01 4.91 -7.69
CA LEU A 233 2.67 5.27 -8.17
C LEU A 233 2.11 4.20 -9.12
N MET A 234 2.99 3.60 -9.95
CA MET A 234 2.61 2.54 -10.90
C MET A 234 2.47 1.15 -10.25
N PHE A 235 2.53 1.01 -8.93
CA PHE A 235 2.13 -0.21 -8.24
C PHE A 235 0.62 -0.43 -8.43
N PRO A 236 0.15 -1.66 -8.77
CA PRO A 236 -1.24 -1.83 -9.23
C PRO A 236 -2.32 -1.59 -8.17
N ILE A 237 -1.99 -1.70 -6.88
CA ILE A 237 -2.94 -1.53 -5.78
C ILE A 237 -3.05 -0.05 -5.41
N TYR A 238 -4.31 0.43 -5.29
CA TYR A 238 -4.56 1.79 -4.81
C TYR A 238 -4.09 1.97 -3.37
N THR A 239 -3.39 3.06 -3.13
CA THR A 239 -3.02 3.51 -1.78
C THR A 239 -3.37 4.98 -1.66
N HIS A 240 -4.12 5.31 -0.61
CA HIS A 240 -4.42 6.71 -0.30
C HIS A 240 -3.15 7.47 0.07
N SER A 241 -3.02 8.67 -0.45
CA SER A 241 -2.05 9.68 0.01
C SER A 241 -2.66 11.08 -0.16
N ASN A 242 -2.10 12.05 0.58
CA ASN A 242 -2.59 13.42 0.49
C ASN A 242 -2.19 14.03 -0.87
N PRO A 243 -3.16 14.41 -1.73
CA PRO A 243 -2.86 14.97 -3.05
C PRO A 243 -2.09 16.30 -2.98
N ASP A 244 -2.27 17.09 -1.92
CA ASP A 244 -1.61 18.40 -1.78
C ASP A 244 -0.11 18.30 -1.46
N SER A 245 0.34 17.16 -0.93
CA SER A 245 1.75 16.87 -0.61
C SER A 245 2.35 15.75 -1.47
N PHE A 246 1.64 15.32 -2.50
CA PHE A 246 2.08 14.23 -3.36
C PHE A 246 3.36 14.58 -4.11
N VAL A 247 4.34 13.69 -4.02
CA VAL A 247 5.60 13.75 -4.79
C VAL A 247 5.75 12.44 -5.54
N LEU A 248 6.00 12.51 -6.85
CA LEU A 248 6.16 11.33 -7.69
C LEU A 248 7.36 10.49 -7.19
N PRO A 249 7.16 9.20 -6.87
CA PRO A 249 8.22 8.33 -6.39
C PRO A 249 9.36 8.16 -7.39
N GLN A 250 10.56 7.89 -6.89
CA GLN A 250 11.77 7.81 -7.70
C GLN A 250 11.71 6.68 -8.75
N ASP A 251 11.02 5.59 -8.47
CA ASP A 251 10.82 4.49 -9.41
C ASP A 251 10.04 4.95 -10.65
N ASP A 252 8.95 5.68 -10.44
CA ASP A 252 8.13 6.25 -11.51
C ASP A 252 8.87 7.31 -12.31
N VAL A 253 9.66 8.18 -11.63
CA VAL A 253 10.52 9.16 -12.28
C VAL A 253 11.53 8.47 -13.22
N ARG A 254 12.20 7.43 -12.75
CA ARG A 254 13.15 6.65 -13.58
C ARG A 254 12.45 5.98 -14.75
N GLY A 255 11.29 5.39 -14.50
CA GLY A 255 10.49 4.74 -15.54
C GLY A 255 10.12 5.68 -16.66
N ILE A 256 9.50 6.82 -16.34
CA ILE A 256 9.04 7.76 -17.37
C ILE A 256 10.20 8.48 -18.07
N GLN A 257 11.28 8.80 -17.35
CA GLN A 257 12.46 9.42 -17.95
C GLN A 257 13.24 8.46 -18.85
N SER A 258 13.13 7.14 -18.63
CA SER A 258 13.69 6.16 -19.56
C SER A 258 13.03 6.20 -20.94
N LEU A 259 11.76 6.63 -21.01
CA LEU A 259 10.99 6.77 -22.25
C LEU A 259 11.20 8.13 -22.93
N TYR A 260 11.16 9.22 -22.16
CA TYR A 260 11.06 10.60 -22.69
C TYR A 260 12.24 11.50 -22.33
N GLY A 261 13.12 11.06 -21.43
CA GLY A 261 14.17 11.90 -20.88
C GLY A 261 13.67 12.84 -19.77
N PRO A 262 14.59 13.53 -19.09
CA PRO A 262 14.25 14.45 -18.01
C PRO A 262 13.63 15.76 -18.56
N ASN A 263 12.97 16.51 -17.69
CA ASN A 263 12.46 17.84 -18.01
C ASN A 263 13.64 18.78 -18.33
N PRO A 264 13.69 19.35 -19.54
CA PRO A 264 14.82 20.21 -19.96
C PRO A 264 14.88 21.54 -19.19
N GLU A 265 13.78 21.97 -18.59
CA GLU A 265 13.72 23.17 -17.76
C GLU A 265 14.20 22.93 -16.33
N GLY A 266 14.56 21.66 -16.02
CA GLY A 266 14.92 21.22 -14.67
C GLY A 266 13.72 21.13 -13.74
N PRO A 267 13.91 20.73 -12.48
CA PRO A 267 12.86 20.76 -11.49
C PRO A 267 12.40 22.20 -11.27
N LEU A 268 11.09 22.40 -11.12
CA LEU A 268 10.47 23.70 -10.85
C LEU A 268 10.82 24.18 -9.41
N GLY A 269 12.08 24.60 -9.21
CA GLY A 269 12.58 25.06 -7.91
C GLY A 269 13.09 23.95 -6.99
N PRO A 270 13.56 24.29 -5.77
CA PRO A 270 13.93 23.32 -4.74
C PRO A 270 12.66 22.66 -4.20
N GLY A 271 12.21 21.58 -4.82
CA GLY A 271 11.14 20.72 -4.34
C GLY A 271 11.67 19.60 -3.45
N PRO A 272 10.78 18.87 -2.77
CA PRO A 272 11.17 17.67 -2.04
C PRO A 272 11.76 16.63 -2.99
N GLU A 273 12.77 15.92 -2.53
CA GLU A 273 13.33 14.82 -3.30
C GLU A 273 12.28 13.72 -3.51
N PRO A 274 12.26 13.06 -4.69
CA PRO A 274 11.38 11.92 -4.93
C PRO A 274 11.59 10.84 -3.88
N PRO A 275 10.53 10.35 -3.20
CA PRO A 275 10.65 9.31 -2.20
C PRO A 275 11.16 8.01 -2.80
N THR A 276 12.01 7.32 -2.05
CA THR A 276 12.59 6.02 -2.42
C THR A 276 12.09 4.94 -1.48
N THR A 277 11.92 3.74 -2.01
CA THR A 277 11.57 2.57 -1.22
C THR A 277 12.81 2.08 -0.47
N PRO A 278 12.75 1.91 0.88
CA PRO A 278 13.89 1.44 1.66
C PRO A 278 14.23 -0.03 1.34
N ASP A 279 15.52 -0.33 1.35
CA ASP A 279 16.04 -1.68 1.10
C ASP A 279 16.32 -2.39 2.44
N ALA A 280 15.68 -3.54 2.66
CA ALA A 280 15.95 -4.39 3.82
C ALA A 280 17.40 -4.93 3.86
N CYS A 281 18.11 -4.90 2.72
CA CYS A 281 19.48 -5.31 2.59
C CYS A 281 20.51 -4.19 2.86
N ASP A 282 20.06 -2.99 3.13
CA ASP A 282 20.97 -1.89 3.49
C ASP A 282 21.54 -2.12 4.90
N SER A 283 22.85 -2.32 4.98
CA SER A 283 23.55 -2.51 6.27
C SER A 283 23.50 -1.28 7.19
N LYS A 284 23.13 -0.13 6.65
CA LYS A 284 22.97 1.13 7.40
C LYS A 284 21.50 1.42 7.75
N LEU A 285 20.58 0.50 7.43
CA LEU A 285 19.16 0.68 7.73
C LEU A 285 18.96 0.87 9.23
N VAL A 286 18.35 2.01 9.58
CA VAL A 286 17.88 2.30 10.94
C VAL A 286 16.37 2.29 10.91
N LEU A 287 15.76 1.35 11.64
CA LEU A 287 14.31 1.22 11.73
C LEU A 287 13.73 2.33 12.62
N ASP A 288 12.57 2.84 12.23
CA ASP A 288 11.87 3.89 12.98
C ASP A 288 11.03 3.30 14.12
N ALA A 289 10.48 2.11 13.94
CA ALA A 289 9.75 1.37 14.97
C ALA A 289 9.71 -0.12 14.63
N VAL A 290 9.45 -0.97 15.62
CA VAL A 290 9.15 -2.39 15.45
C VAL A 290 8.07 -2.77 16.45
N THR A 291 7.14 -3.61 16.07
CA THR A 291 6.13 -4.18 16.97
C THR A 291 5.74 -5.59 16.54
N THR A 292 5.09 -6.29 17.43
CA THR A 292 4.33 -7.49 17.08
C THR A 292 2.85 -7.15 16.89
N LEU A 293 2.12 -8.00 16.19
CA LEU A 293 0.66 -8.04 16.17
C LEU A 293 0.22 -9.46 15.86
N ARG A 294 -0.49 -10.08 16.81
CA ARG A 294 -1.01 -11.44 16.67
C ARG A 294 0.05 -12.48 16.25
N GLY A 295 1.27 -12.32 16.78
CA GLY A 295 2.42 -13.20 16.52
C GLY A 295 3.25 -12.86 15.28
N GLU A 296 2.82 -11.93 14.45
CA GLU A 296 3.60 -11.40 13.34
C GLU A 296 4.48 -10.24 13.81
N ILE A 297 5.56 -9.96 13.09
CA ILE A 297 6.46 -8.85 13.40
C ILE A 297 6.38 -7.81 12.29
N TYR A 298 6.23 -6.54 12.67
CA TYR A 298 6.15 -5.39 11.77
C TYR A 298 7.32 -4.45 12.02
N PHE A 299 8.05 -4.14 10.96
CA PHE A 299 9.21 -3.23 10.97
C PHE A 299 8.85 -1.99 10.18
N PHE A 300 9.08 -0.80 10.74
CA PHE A 300 8.70 0.47 10.11
C PHE A 300 9.92 1.26 9.67
N LYS A 301 9.86 1.84 8.47
CA LYS A 301 10.82 2.79 7.94
C LYS A 301 10.15 3.79 7.00
N GLY A 302 10.16 5.08 7.37
CA GLY A 302 9.42 6.11 6.64
C GLY A 302 7.94 5.70 6.53
N ARG A 303 7.38 5.85 5.35
CA ARG A 303 5.99 5.43 5.07
C ARG A 303 5.81 3.93 4.80
N PHE A 304 6.88 3.12 4.95
CA PHE A 304 6.90 1.69 4.64
C PHE A 304 6.90 0.84 5.90
N LEU A 305 6.42 -0.39 5.72
CA LEU A 305 6.61 -1.47 6.68
C LEU A 305 7.05 -2.74 5.98
N TRP A 306 7.69 -3.64 6.74
CA TRP A 306 7.86 -5.05 6.39
C TRP A 306 7.07 -5.87 7.41
N ARG A 307 6.22 -6.76 6.91
CA ARG A 307 5.47 -7.73 7.70
C ARG A 307 6.11 -9.09 7.59
N ARG A 308 6.54 -9.63 8.71
CA ARG A 308 7.04 -11.00 8.80
C ARG A 308 5.96 -11.89 9.38
N HIS A 309 5.42 -12.75 8.54
CA HIS A 309 4.45 -13.77 8.93
C HIS A 309 5.10 -14.84 9.81
N THR A 310 4.34 -15.48 10.72
CA THR A 310 4.86 -16.54 11.61
C THR A 310 5.36 -17.78 10.85
N GLN A 311 4.83 -18.02 9.66
CA GLN A 311 5.14 -19.19 8.82
C GLN A 311 6.00 -18.84 7.60
N SER A 312 6.30 -17.57 7.35
CA SER A 312 7.12 -17.13 6.23
C SER A 312 8.46 -16.61 6.70
N SER A 313 9.52 -16.98 5.98
CA SER A 313 10.85 -16.43 6.19
C SER A 313 11.09 -15.12 5.43
N ILE A 314 10.22 -14.77 4.49
CA ILE A 314 10.34 -13.60 3.62
C ILE A 314 9.44 -12.49 4.15
N PRO A 315 10.00 -11.35 4.61
CA PRO A 315 9.21 -10.19 5.00
C PRO A 315 8.55 -9.56 3.77
N GLN A 316 7.24 -9.34 3.84
CA GLN A 316 6.48 -8.64 2.82
C GLN A 316 6.59 -7.13 3.04
N GLN A 317 7.08 -6.39 2.05
CA GLN A 317 7.13 -4.92 2.08
C GLN A 317 5.83 -4.31 1.56
N SER A 318 5.37 -3.26 2.22
CA SER A 318 4.17 -2.52 1.84
C SER A 318 4.21 -1.10 2.41
N LEU A 319 3.26 -0.26 1.99
CA LEU A 319 3.01 1.03 2.62
C LEU A 319 2.20 0.84 3.91
N ILE A 320 2.46 1.67 4.94
CA ILE A 320 1.72 1.64 6.22
C ILE A 320 0.22 1.81 5.98
N ALA A 321 -0.17 2.74 5.11
CA ALA A 321 -1.55 3.03 4.78
C ALA A 321 -2.33 1.82 4.20
N ASN A 322 -1.63 0.83 3.62
CA ASN A 322 -2.26 -0.39 3.11
C ASN A 322 -2.69 -1.36 4.21
N PHE A 323 -2.08 -1.28 5.40
CA PHE A 323 -2.43 -2.11 6.56
C PHE A 323 -3.32 -1.37 7.55
N TRP A 324 -3.01 -0.11 7.82
CA TRP A 324 -3.72 0.71 8.79
C TRP A 324 -4.24 2.00 8.14
N PRO A 325 -5.38 1.95 7.43
CA PRO A 325 -6.03 3.15 6.92
C PRO A 325 -6.30 4.14 8.06
N GLY A 326 -5.96 5.41 7.85
CA GLY A 326 -6.06 6.44 8.89
C GLY A 326 -4.88 6.49 9.87
N ALA A 327 -3.86 5.64 9.72
CA ALA A 327 -2.59 5.79 10.42
C ALA A 327 -1.77 6.97 9.86
N PRO A 328 -0.84 7.56 10.65
CA PRO A 328 0.08 8.54 10.10
C PRO A 328 1.03 7.90 9.09
N ASP A 329 1.53 8.69 8.15
CA ASP A 329 2.44 8.22 7.09
C ASP A 329 3.77 7.67 7.64
N GLU A 330 4.19 8.13 8.80
CA GLU A 330 5.42 7.70 9.48
C GLU A 330 5.15 7.39 10.95
N ILE A 331 5.86 6.41 11.49
CA ILE A 331 5.70 5.93 12.86
C ILE A 331 6.99 6.20 13.65
N ASP A 332 6.88 6.85 14.82
CA ASP A 332 8.02 7.06 15.72
C ASP A 332 8.23 5.88 16.68
N ALA A 333 7.14 5.24 17.13
CA ALA A 333 7.17 4.07 18.00
C ALA A 333 5.89 3.25 17.83
N ALA A 334 5.96 1.97 18.17
CA ALA A 334 4.82 1.07 18.11
C ALA A 334 4.88 0.05 19.22
N VAL A 335 3.72 -0.39 19.74
CA VAL A 335 3.64 -1.41 20.78
C VAL A 335 2.30 -2.16 20.70
N GLU A 336 2.34 -3.49 20.81
CA GLU A 336 1.17 -4.34 20.91
C GLU A 336 0.76 -4.51 22.38
N ARG A 337 -0.54 -4.39 22.67
CA ARG A 337 -1.18 -4.83 23.91
C ARG A 337 -2.03 -6.05 23.61
N ARG A 338 -1.47 -7.25 23.84
CA ARG A 338 -2.13 -8.52 23.51
C ARG A 338 -3.43 -8.73 24.30
N SER A 339 -3.45 -8.29 25.57
CA SER A 339 -4.63 -8.43 26.45
C SER A 339 -5.90 -7.79 25.90
N SER A 340 -5.78 -6.74 25.07
CA SER A 340 -6.89 -6.01 24.46
C SER A 340 -6.94 -6.13 22.94
N ASP A 341 -6.05 -6.95 22.34
CA ASP A 341 -5.90 -7.09 20.88
C ASP A 341 -5.72 -5.71 20.20
N ARG A 342 -4.85 -4.88 20.75
CA ARG A 342 -4.58 -3.54 20.24
C ARG A 342 -3.11 -3.35 19.89
N VAL A 343 -2.87 -2.64 18.81
CA VAL A 343 -1.56 -2.05 18.50
C VAL A 343 -1.66 -0.54 18.62
N PHE A 344 -0.69 0.06 19.30
CA PHE A 344 -0.55 1.51 19.42
C PHE A 344 0.57 1.97 18.50
N LEU A 345 0.28 2.97 17.68
CA LEU A 345 1.23 3.63 16.80
C LEU A 345 1.39 5.07 17.23
N PHE A 346 2.63 5.49 17.48
CA PHE A 346 2.96 6.82 17.96
C PHE A 346 3.58 7.66 16.85
N LYS A 347 3.11 8.88 16.71
CA LYS A 347 3.72 9.91 15.86
C LYS A 347 3.63 11.25 16.54
N ASP A 348 4.78 11.90 16.74
CA ASP A 348 4.85 13.17 17.45
C ASP A 348 4.15 13.09 18.82
N ARG A 349 3.22 13.98 19.12
CA ARG A 349 2.46 14.02 20.38
C ARG A 349 1.16 13.22 20.37
N GLN A 350 0.96 12.39 19.36
CA GLN A 350 -0.28 11.63 19.19
C GLN A 350 -0.03 10.12 19.19
N VAL A 351 -1.05 9.39 19.56
CA VAL A 351 -1.10 7.93 19.51
C VAL A 351 -2.40 7.49 18.85
N TRP A 352 -2.27 6.55 17.93
CA TRP A 352 -3.37 5.81 17.28
C TRP A 352 -3.46 4.44 17.89
N ALA A 353 -4.66 3.91 18.04
CA ALA A 353 -4.87 2.52 18.43
C ALA A 353 -5.70 1.81 17.36
N PHE A 354 -5.24 0.62 16.99
CA PHE A 354 -5.92 -0.24 16.04
C PHE A 354 -6.24 -1.59 16.67
N ARG A 355 -7.39 -2.16 16.33
CA ARG A 355 -7.73 -3.55 16.59
C ARG A 355 -7.67 -4.29 15.26
N GLY A 356 -6.66 -5.16 15.10
CA GLY A 356 -6.31 -5.61 13.75
C GLY A 356 -5.94 -4.45 12.85
N TYR A 357 -6.73 -4.20 11.82
CA TYR A 357 -6.54 -3.09 10.87
C TYR A 357 -7.52 -1.92 11.06
N ASP A 358 -8.45 -2.05 12.00
CA ASP A 358 -9.50 -1.05 12.23
C ASP A 358 -9.09 -0.04 13.29
N LEU A 359 -9.21 1.25 12.97
CA LEU A 359 -8.97 2.34 13.93
C LEU A 359 -10.00 2.28 15.06
N VAL A 360 -9.51 2.27 16.30
CA VAL A 360 -10.36 2.29 17.50
C VAL A 360 -11.01 3.65 17.64
N ALA A 361 -12.32 3.67 17.91
CA ALA A 361 -13.08 4.91 18.10
C ALA A 361 -12.46 5.80 19.19
N GLY A 362 -12.39 7.11 18.94
CA GLY A 362 -11.81 8.09 19.83
C GLY A 362 -10.30 8.28 19.72
N TYR A 363 -9.63 7.60 18.80
CA TYR A 363 -8.23 7.86 18.41
C TYR A 363 -8.16 8.66 17.12
N PRO A 364 -7.07 9.43 16.89
CA PRO A 364 -5.88 9.54 17.73
C PRO A 364 -6.12 10.31 19.03
N LYS A 365 -5.32 10.01 20.05
CA LYS A 365 -5.27 10.70 21.34
C LYS A 365 -3.90 11.34 21.55
N SER A 366 -3.81 12.27 22.50
CA SER A 366 -2.51 12.78 22.96
C SER A 366 -1.73 11.69 23.70
N ILE A 367 -0.39 11.68 23.56
CA ILE A 367 0.49 10.81 24.35
C ILE A 367 0.38 11.07 25.87
N SER A 368 -0.16 12.23 26.28
CA SER A 368 -0.48 12.51 27.68
C SER A 368 -1.55 11.58 28.27
N SER A 369 -2.31 10.86 27.42
CA SER A 369 -3.21 9.80 27.87
C SER A 369 -2.48 8.63 28.55
N PHE A 370 -1.18 8.46 28.30
CA PHE A 370 -0.29 7.57 29.03
C PHE A 370 0.46 8.26 30.18
N GLY A 371 0.03 9.45 30.61
CA GLY A 371 0.66 10.21 31.67
C GLY A 371 1.99 10.87 31.32
N LEU A 372 2.41 10.79 30.04
CA LEU A 372 3.66 11.43 29.61
C LEU A 372 3.58 12.95 29.74
N PRO A 373 4.64 13.61 30.29
CA PRO A 373 4.65 15.05 30.50
C PRO A 373 4.51 15.84 29.21
N GLY A 374 3.93 17.03 29.27
CA GLY A 374 3.75 17.92 28.11
C GLY A 374 5.06 18.37 27.43
N ALA A 375 6.21 18.23 28.11
CA ALA A 375 7.54 18.47 27.54
C ALA A 375 7.97 17.37 26.54
N VAL A 376 7.41 16.16 26.64
CA VAL A 376 7.69 15.05 25.71
C VAL A 376 7.04 15.37 24.36
N LYS A 377 7.85 15.49 23.32
CA LYS A 377 7.40 15.83 21.96
C LYS A 377 7.09 14.60 21.14
N LYS A 378 7.78 13.49 21.41
CA LYS A 378 7.59 12.20 20.75
C LYS A 378 8.14 11.06 21.59
N VAL A 379 7.67 9.85 21.33
CA VAL A 379 8.20 8.59 21.85
C VAL A 379 9.13 8.00 20.81
N ASP A 380 10.36 7.68 21.16
CA ASP A 380 11.34 7.12 20.22
C ASP A 380 11.20 5.61 20.04
N ALA A 381 10.74 4.91 21.08
CA ALA A 381 10.46 3.48 21.04
C ALA A 381 9.54 3.10 22.20
N ALA A 382 8.83 1.99 22.07
CA ALA A 382 7.99 1.44 23.13
C ALA A 382 8.04 -0.08 23.13
N LEU A 383 7.92 -0.70 24.30
CA LEU A 383 7.69 -2.13 24.42
C LEU A 383 6.81 -2.41 25.63
N LEU A 384 6.09 -3.51 25.61
CA LEU A 384 5.30 -4.00 26.73
C LEU A 384 6.00 -5.24 27.32
N ASP A 385 6.36 -5.15 28.59
CA ASP A 385 6.76 -6.31 29.37
C ASP A 385 5.49 -7.01 29.88
N GLU A 386 5.06 -8.04 29.17
CA GLU A 386 3.83 -8.78 29.46
C GLU A 386 3.85 -9.43 30.86
N GLU A 387 5.02 -9.84 31.36
CA GLU A 387 5.16 -10.47 32.67
C GLU A 387 4.88 -9.49 33.81
N SER A 388 5.46 -8.29 33.71
CA SER A 388 5.29 -7.25 34.73
C SER A 388 4.06 -6.36 34.51
N GLY A 389 3.45 -6.39 33.31
CA GLY A 389 2.38 -5.48 32.91
C GLY A 389 2.84 -4.02 32.78
N LYS A 390 4.11 -3.81 32.53
CA LYS A 390 4.71 -2.48 32.39
C LYS A 390 4.98 -2.15 30.93
N MET A 391 4.44 -1.01 30.49
CA MET A 391 4.78 -0.45 29.17
C MET A 391 5.93 0.53 29.33
N LEU A 392 7.01 0.27 28.60
CA LEU A 392 8.22 1.06 28.66
C LEU A 392 8.26 2.03 27.47
N PHE A 393 8.44 3.32 27.74
CA PHE A 393 8.59 4.36 26.72
C PHE A 393 10.00 4.92 26.74
N PHE A 394 10.67 4.87 25.60
CA PHE A 394 11.98 5.46 25.40
C PHE A 394 11.82 6.85 24.79
N VAL A 395 12.38 7.84 25.45
CA VAL A 395 12.34 9.25 25.03
C VAL A 395 13.75 9.82 25.18
N ASP A 396 14.43 10.07 24.09
CA ASP A 396 15.86 10.40 24.05
C ASP A 396 16.70 9.34 24.81
N ARG A 397 17.33 9.74 25.93
CA ARG A 397 18.10 8.83 26.79
C ARG A 397 17.35 8.44 28.06
N MET A 398 16.08 8.78 28.13
CA MET A 398 15.24 8.53 29.29
C MET A 398 14.24 7.42 29.04
N LEU A 399 13.91 6.69 30.09
CA LEU A 399 12.94 5.62 30.12
C LEU A 399 11.80 6.01 31.06
N TYR A 400 10.57 5.93 30.58
CA TYR A 400 9.35 6.02 31.37
C TYR A 400 8.77 4.61 31.52
N SER A 401 8.24 4.29 32.68
CA SER A 401 7.51 3.04 32.93
C SER A 401 6.06 3.36 33.26
N TYR A 402 5.15 2.78 32.50
CA TYR A 402 3.71 2.94 32.67
C TYR A 402 3.11 1.62 33.14
N ASP A 403 2.38 1.67 34.24
CA ASP A 403 1.69 0.53 34.80
C ASP A 403 0.30 0.41 34.18
N GLU A 404 0.06 -0.67 33.42
CA GLU A 404 -1.22 -0.89 32.78
C GLU A 404 -2.37 -1.18 33.74
N ALA A 405 -2.08 -1.74 34.92
CA ALA A 405 -3.09 -2.06 35.91
C ALA A 405 -3.65 -0.81 36.61
N THR A 406 -2.78 0.17 36.88
CA THR A 406 -3.16 1.44 37.52
C THR A 406 -3.39 2.57 36.52
N GLU A 407 -3.03 2.35 35.24
CA GLU A 407 -3.09 3.35 34.17
C GLU A 407 -2.31 4.63 34.49
N THR A 408 -1.17 4.51 35.17
CA THR A 408 -0.33 5.61 35.59
C THR A 408 1.16 5.35 35.34
N LEU A 409 1.96 6.43 35.22
CA LEU A 409 3.41 6.31 35.25
C LEU A 409 3.88 5.88 36.63
N GLU A 410 4.86 4.98 36.68
CA GLU A 410 5.44 4.52 37.94
C GLU A 410 6.25 5.63 38.63
N PRO A 411 6.18 5.71 39.97
CA PRO A 411 7.05 6.58 40.75
C PRO A 411 8.53 6.26 40.52
N GLY A 412 9.37 7.30 40.51
CA GLY A 412 10.80 7.14 40.27
C GLY A 412 11.23 7.16 38.83
N PHE A 413 10.30 7.29 37.89
CA PHE A 413 10.56 7.55 36.48
C PHE A 413 10.27 9.02 36.11
N PRO A 414 10.91 9.58 35.07
CA PRO A 414 11.82 8.88 34.16
C PRO A 414 13.19 8.59 34.79
N GLN A 415 13.82 7.52 34.28
CA GLN A 415 15.21 7.16 34.60
C GLN A 415 16.04 7.17 33.31
N ARG A 416 17.36 7.21 33.44
CA ARG A 416 18.23 6.99 32.27
C ARG A 416 18.08 5.55 31.77
N VAL A 417 18.09 5.37 30.45
CA VAL A 417 17.99 4.05 29.81
C VAL A 417 19.07 3.11 30.33
N ASP A 418 20.33 3.59 30.46
CA ASP A 418 21.47 2.80 30.93
C ASP A 418 21.36 2.31 32.40
N ARG A 419 20.41 2.78 33.15
CA ARG A 419 20.10 2.29 34.49
C ARG A 419 19.36 0.95 34.46
N THR A 420 18.44 0.79 33.53
CA THR A 420 17.68 -0.45 33.33
C THR A 420 18.35 -1.39 32.33
N PHE A 421 18.99 -0.83 31.31
CA PHE A 421 19.68 -1.53 30.24
C PHE A 421 21.12 -1.02 30.15
N PRO A 422 22.07 -1.50 31.01
CA PRO A 422 23.38 -0.91 31.21
C PRO A 422 24.28 -0.84 29.97
N ASP A 423 24.05 -1.74 29.01
CA ASP A 423 24.88 -1.84 27.79
C ASP A 423 24.44 -0.86 26.70
N ILE A 424 23.28 -0.20 26.87
CA ILE A 424 22.74 0.74 25.89
C ILE A 424 23.17 2.16 26.25
N LEU A 425 24.22 2.64 25.61
CA LEU A 425 24.79 3.97 25.83
C LEU A 425 24.23 5.02 24.87
N GLY A 426 23.63 4.59 23.76
CA GLY A 426 23.08 5.43 22.72
C GLY A 426 21.56 5.69 22.88
N ARG A 427 21.02 6.38 21.88
CA ARG A 427 19.56 6.56 21.73
C ARG A 427 18.91 5.27 21.26
N VAL A 428 17.79 4.90 21.85
CA VAL A 428 16.96 3.78 21.38
C VAL A 428 16.11 4.27 20.19
N THR A 429 16.17 3.56 19.08
CA THR A 429 15.46 3.92 17.85
C THR A 429 14.22 3.05 17.59
N ALA A 430 14.19 1.83 18.14
CA ALA A 430 13.05 0.93 18.10
C ALA A 430 13.17 -0.11 19.22
N ALA A 431 12.07 -0.67 19.67
CA ALA A 431 12.06 -1.74 20.67
C ALA A 431 10.80 -2.59 20.52
N PHE A 432 10.88 -3.88 20.84
CA PHE A 432 9.73 -4.75 20.94
C PHE A 432 10.00 -5.94 21.85
N GLU A 433 8.96 -6.53 22.40
CA GLU A 433 9.03 -7.79 23.13
C GLU A 433 8.69 -8.95 22.21
N TYR A 434 9.49 -10.01 22.30
CA TYR A 434 9.21 -11.24 21.57
C TYR A 434 9.74 -12.45 22.35
N ARG A 435 8.84 -13.37 22.71
CA ARG A 435 9.14 -14.62 23.42
C ARG A 435 9.93 -14.44 24.72
N GLY A 436 9.58 -13.42 25.53
CA GLY A 436 10.20 -13.13 26.83
C GLY A 436 11.51 -12.35 26.76
N PHE A 437 11.91 -11.91 25.58
CA PHE A 437 13.07 -11.05 25.38
C PHE A 437 12.67 -9.67 24.91
N ALA A 438 13.36 -8.65 25.40
CA ALA A 438 13.30 -7.31 24.84
C ALA A 438 14.37 -7.17 23.76
N TYR A 439 13.96 -6.81 22.55
CA TYR A 439 14.84 -6.45 21.46
C TYR A 439 14.88 -4.95 21.33
N ILE A 440 16.03 -4.35 21.58
CA ILE A 440 16.20 -2.89 21.65
C ILE A 440 17.21 -2.48 20.60
N TYR A 441 16.76 -1.65 19.64
CA TYR A 441 17.59 -1.12 18.58
C TYR A 441 18.23 0.21 19.02
N SER A 442 19.54 0.32 18.84
CA SER A 442 20.26 1.58 18.92
C SER A 442 21.03 1.79 17.61
N GLY A 443 20.44 2.53 16.69
CA GLY A 443 20.91 2.61 15.31
C GLY A 443 20.80 1.26 14.58
N PRO A 444 21.85 0.80 13.92
CA PRO A 444 21.84 -0.47 13.16
C PRO A 444 22.09 -1.73 14.03
N VAL A 445 22.33 -1.59 15.32
CA VAL A 445 22.63 -2.68 16.26
C VAL A 445 21.40 -2.97 17.11
N MET A 446 21.13 -4.25 17.34
CA MET A 446 20.04 -4.73 18.17
C MET A 446 20.57 -5.46 19.40
N PHE A 447 20.06 -5.06 20.57
CA PHE A 447 20.39 -5.68 21.87
C PHE A 447 19.25 -6.62 22.27
N GLU A 448 19.57 -7.87 22.54
CA GLU A 448 18.61 -8.85 23.08
C GLU A 448 18.81 -8.95 24.60
N TYR A 449 17.80 -8.48 25.36
CA TYR A 449 17.78 -8.57 26.81
C TYR A 449 16.75 -9.58 27.30
N SER A 450 17.11 -10.35 28.31
CA SER A 450 16.13 -11.09 29.09
C SER A 450 15.31 -10.11 29.94
N LEU A 451 14.00 -10.09 29.78
CA LEU A 451 13.12 -9.22 30.57
C LEU A 451 13.13 -9.60 32.04
N GLY A 452 13.14 -10.88 32.38
CA GLY A 452 13.16 -11.37 33.75
C GLY A 452 14.44 -11.01 34.51
N SER A 453 15.62 -11.23 33.91
CA SER A 453 16.92 -10.97 34.56
C SER A 453 17.47 -9.57 34.32
N LYS A 454 16.92 -8.81 33.37
CA LYS A 454 17.45 -7.51 32.89
C LYS A 454 18.92 -7.57 32.47
N ARG A 455 19.36 -8.71 31.92
CA ARG A 455 20.73 -8.95 31.47
C ARG A 455 20.77 -9.03 29.95
N LEU A 456 21.81 -8.46 29.37
CA LEU A 456 22.15 -8.61 27.96
C LEU A 456 22.45 -10.09 27.68
N PHE A 457 21.71 -10.64 26.70
CA PHE A 457 21.91 -12.02 26.24
C PHE A 457 22.89 -12.08 25.06
N ARG A 458 22.67 -11.20 24.05
CA ARG A 458 23.56 -11.06 22.88
C ARG A 458 23.31 -9.76 22.11
N LEU A 459 24.26 -9.43 21.26
CA LEU A 459 24.15 -8.38 20.24
C LEU A 459 23.81 -9.03 18.89
N LEU A 460 22.93 -8.42 18.14
CA LEU A 460 22.44 -8.91 16.86
C LEU A 460 22.48 -7.78 15.82
N ASP A 461 22.59 -8.16 14.56
CA ASP A 461 22.40 -7.24 13.46
C ASP A 461 20.91 -6.91 13.28
N ASN A 462 20.59 -5.75 12.73
CA ASN A 462 19.22 -5.36 12.41
C ASN A 462 18.52 -6.32 11.44
N SER A 463 19.29 -7.06 10.63
CA SER A 463 18.80 -8.07 9.70
C SER A 463 18.40 -9.41 10.35
N TYR A 464 18.60 -9.57 11.66
CA TYR A 464 18.31 -10.84 12.33
C TYR A 464 16.86 -11.29 12.19
N PHE A 465 15.89 -10.37 12.36
CA PHE A 465 14.47 -10.63 12.13
C PHE A 465 14.00 -10.18 10.76
N LEU A 466 14.57 -9.09 10.26
CA LEU A 466 14.33 -8.57 8.93
C LEU A 466 15.34 -9.17 7.96
N THR A 467 15.07 -10.38 7.50
CA THR A 467 15.96 -11.08 6.60
C THR A 467 16.07 -10.36 5.25
N CYS A 468 17.32 -10.14 4.83
CA CYS A 468 17.61 -9.65 3.49
C CYS A 468 17.50 -10.80 2.48
N THR A 469 16.56 -10.70 1.56
CA THR A 469 16.46 -11.62 0.41
C THR A 469 16.78 -10.84 -0.85
N ARG A 470 17.97 -11.08 -1.43
CA ARG A 470 18.26 -10.64 -2.80
C ARG A 470 17.86 -11.78 -3.74
N PHE A 471 16.90 -11.51 -4.60
CA PHE A 471 16.52 -12.41 -5.70
C PHE A 471 17.32 -12.10 -6.94
#